data_e21f64f09fd33d75e4b63e90cbad7de2
#
_entry.id   e21f64f09fd33d75e4b63e90cbad7de2
#
_cell.length_a   1.000
_cell.length_b   1.000
_cell.length_c   1.000
_cell.angle_alpha   90.00
_cell.angle_beta   90.00
_cell.angle_gamma   90.00
#
_symmetry.space_group_name_H-M   'P 1'
#
loop_
_entity.id
_entity.type
_entity.pdbx_description
1 polymer ?
#
loop_
_entity_poly.entity_id
_entity_poly.type
_entity_poly.pdbx_seq_one_letter_code
_entity_poly.pdbx_strand_id
1 'polypeptide(L)'
;MAALGVGTAWTLETQLAGAAAALLPLFADPSVTDILVNGADRLFVEREGTLVEVASPFRGESELSHFVERLCLPLGRRVDAAQPYLDGRLVDGSRFHVVLPPVASDGVLVSIRKARAAVAAPLEAFGPPQVVQWLREAVRARRNLLVVGATGAGKTTLLARLVEAVPEDERVLVVEESRELRPAHPHVIALEGRPPSPDGTGAVSLRALLKQALRMRPDRLVLGECRGEEAYDLLLALGSGHAGSLGTLHANGAREALRRLEALALLGAGNGAPVTVLREWIAQSVHAIVFVARREDGRKVREIVELRGMDSGVLRFAPLFGPGARDLQLPVKCAT
;
A
#
# COMPACT_ATOMS: atom_id res chain seq x y z
N MET A 1 34.93 -3.38 -8.67
CA MET A 1 34.46 -2.82 -7.39
C MET A 1 34.78 -1.33 -7.40
N ALA A 2 33.84 -0.50 -7.87
CA ALA A 2 33.95 0.96 -7.78
C ALA A 2 33.21 1.37 -6.52
N ALA A 3 33.91 2.08 -5.63
CA ALA A 3 33.37 2.63 -4.40
C ALA A 3 32.19 3.55 -4.74
N LEU A 4 31.01 3.21 -4.25
CA LEU A 4 29.88 4.13 -4.20
C LEU A 4 30.27 5.30 -3.32
N GLY A 5 30.53 6.46 -3.95
CA GLY A 5 30.81 7.70 -3.26
C GLY A 5 29.70 7.98 -2.25
N VAL A 6 30.09 8.47 -1.07
CA VAL A 6 29.21 8.99 -0.03
C VAL A 6 28.43 10.18 -0.62
N GLY A 7 27.32 9.89 -1.28
CA GLY A 7 26.40 10.89 -1.79
C GLY A 7 25.76 11.61 -0.60
N THR A 8 25.81 12.92 -0.59
CA THR A 8 25.05 13.79 0.32
C THR A 8 23.62 13.27 0.40
N ALA A 9 23.17 12.90 1.61
CA ALA A 9 21.81 12.44 1.81
C ALA A 9 20.85 13.55 1.37
N TRP A 10 19.98 13.24 0.40
CA TRP A 10 18.96 14.17 -0.05
C TRP A 10 17.98 14.46 1.08
N THR A 11 17.69 15.74 1.29
CA THR A 11 16.61 16.19 2.19
C THR A 11 15.50 16.83 1.37
N LEU A 12 14.34 17.05 1.97
CA LEU A 12 13.24 17.73 1.28
C LEU A 12 13.65 19.15 0.87
N GLU A 13 14.40 19.85 1.72
CA GLU A 13 14.93 21.19 1.44
C GLU A 13 15.88 21.20 0.23
N THR A 14 16.72 20.18 0.08
CA THR A 14 17.62 20.07 -1.07
C THR A 14 16.86 19.72 -2.37
N GLN A 15 15.81 18.89 -2.27
CA GLN A 15 14.96 18.60 -3.44
C GLN A 15 14.13 19.82 -3.87
N LEU A 16 13.65 20.60 -2.92
CA LEU A 16 12.87 21.83 -3.14
C LEU A 16 13.74 23.10 -3.18
N ALA A 17 15.05 23.02 -3.38
CA ALA A 17 15.89 24.21 -3.42
C ALA A 17 15.56 25.14 -4.60
N GLY A 18 16.03 26.39 -4.55
CA GLY A 18 15.75 27.44 -5.54
C GLY A 18 14.33 27.98 -5.40
N ALA A 19 13.65 28.28 -6.52
CA ALA A 19 12.28 28.82 -6.51
C ALA A 19 11.30 27.90 -5.77
N ALA A 20 11.47 26.59 -5.89
CA ALA A 20 10.63 25.61 -5.22
C ALA A 20 10.74 25.60 -3.68
N ALA A 21 11.74 26.27 -3.08
CA ALA A 21 11.82 26.41 -1.62
C ALA A 21 10.60 27.10 -1.02
N ALA A 22 9.92 27.95 -1.79
CA ALA A 22 8.66 28.56 -1.38
C ALA A 22 7.49 27.56 -1.20
N LEU A 23 7.64 26.33 -1.67
CA LEU A 23 6.67 25.26 -1.43
C LEU A 23 6.83 24.58 -0.04
N LEU A 24 7.98 24.74 0.63
CA LEU A 24 8.23 24.11 1.93
C LEU A 24 7.15 24.37 2.99
N PRO A 25 6.61 25.60 3.14
CA PRO A 25 5.49 25.85 4.06
C PRO A 25 4.25 25.03 3.74
N LEU A 26 3.98 24.73 2.45
CA LEU A 26 2.85 23.87 2.05
C LEU A 26 3.08 22.42 2.46
N PHE A 27 4.33 21.94 2.48
CA PHE A 27 4.67 20.63 3.01
C PHE A 27 4.50 20.54 4.53
N ALA A 28 4.81 21.62 5.24
CA ALA A 28 4.64 21.70 6.70
C ALA A 28 3.17 21.86 7.13
N ASP A 29 2.30 22.39 6.27
CA ASP A 29 0.87 22.61 6.58
C ASP A 29 0.10 21.27 6.57
N PRO A 30 -0.43 20.79 7.71
CA PRO A 30 -1.15 19.51 7.77
C PRO A 30 -2.49 19.51 7.03
N SER A 31 -3.06 20.70 6.74
CA SER A 31 -4.31 20.83 5.99
C SER A 31 -4.12 20.61 4.49
N VAL A 32 -2.90 20.81 3.97
CA VAL A 32 -2.57 20.61 2.56
C VAL A 32 -2.35 19.12 2.28
N THR A 33 -3.03 18.60 1.28
CA THR A 33 -2.93 17.19 0.85
C THR A 33 -2.23 17.02 -0.48
N ASP A 34 -2.55 17.89 -1.43
CA ASP A 34 -2.00 17.84 -2.78
C ASP A 34 -1.50 19.25 -3.20
N ILE A 35 -0.42 19.28 -3.98
CA ILE A 35 0.19 20.48 -4.55
C ILE A 35 0.27 20.25 -6.05
N LEU A 36 -0.38 21.10 -6.85
CA LEU A 36 -0.53 20.93 -8.29
C LEU A 36 0.06 22.15 -9.01
N VAL A 37 1.14 21.96 -9.76
CA VAL A 37 1.78 22.97 -10.60
C VAL A 37 1.33 22.76 -12.03
N ASN A 38 0.67 23.75 -12.62
CA ASN A 38 0.14 23.73 -13.97
C ASN A 38 0.84 24.83 -14.81
N GLY A 39 2.00 24.51 -15.38
CA GLY A 39 2.91 25.50 -15.92
C GLY A 39 3.57 26.36 -14.83
N ALA A 40 4.39 27.32 -15.22
CA ALA A 40 5.10 28.17 -14.26
C ALA A 40 4.19 29.11 -13.47
N ASP A 41 3.07 29.53 -14.04
CA ASP A 41 2.24 30.63 -13.52
C ASP A 41 1.17 30.18 -12.56
N ARG A 42 0.72 28.90 -12.61
CA ARG A 42 -0.46 28.45 -11.87
C ARG A 42 -0.13 27.34 -10.89
N LEU A 43 -0.39 27.62 -9.63
CA LEU A 43 -0.21 26.68 -8.52
C LEU A 43 -1.53 26.51 -7.78
N PHE A 44 -1.95 25.27 -7.59
CA PHE A 44 -3.12 24.92 -6.78
C PHE A 44 -2.71 24.06 -5.61
N VAL A 45 -3.40 24.20 -4.51
CA VAL A 45 -3.28 23.31 -3.35
C VAL A 45 -4.64 22.75 -2.97
N GLU A 46 -4.70 21.47 -2.62
CA GLU A 46 -5.89 20.92 -2.00
C GLU A 46 -5.78 21.07 -0.49
N ARG A 47 -6.76 21.76 0.10
CA ARG A 47 -6.94 21.92 1.55
C ARG A 47 -8.30 21.40 1.95
N GLU A 48 -8.36 20.42 2.86
CA GLU A 48 -9.61 19.86 3.38
C GLU A 48 -10.62 19.42 2.30
N GLY A 49 -10.11 18.95 1.15
CA GLY A 49 -10.93 18.52 0.01
C GLY A 49 -11.33 19.63 -0.97
N THR A 50 -10.84 20.86 -0.77
CA THR A 50 -11.10 21.99 -1.66
C THR A 50 -9.81 22.44 -2.36
N LEU A 51 -9.85 22.59 -3.67
CA LEU A 51 -8.75 23.17 -4.46
C LEU A 51 -8.78 24.69 -4.36
N VAL A 52 -7.63 25.26 -4.00
CA VAL A 52 -7.42 26.72 -3.90
C VAL A 52 -6.21 27.10 -4.73
N GLU A 53 -6.35 28.13 -5.57
CA GLU A 53 -5.24 28.72 -6.33
C GLU A 53 -4.39 29.58 -5.39
N VAL A 54 -3.07 29.42 -5.45
CA VAL A 54 -2.10 30.20 -4.66
C VAL A 54 -1.00 30.73 -5.58
N ALA A 55 -0.24 31.71 -5.11
CA ALA A 55 0.83 32.29 -5.92
C ALA A 55 1.88 31.24 -6.29
N SER A 56 2.20 31.15 -7.58
CA SER A 56 3.29 30.27 -8.04
C SER A 56 4.65 30.89 -7.66
N PRO A 57 5.61 30.08 -7.17
CA PRO A 57 6.95 30.56 -6.89
C PRO A 57 7.83 30.61 -8.15
N PHE A 58 7.40 30.05 -9.27
CA PHE A 58 8.20 29.96 -10.49
C PHE A 58 8.00 31.19 -11.34
N ARG A 59 9.11 31.82 -11.76
CA ARG A 59 9.10 33.01 -12.64
C ARG A 59 9.00 32.66 -14.13
N GLY A 60 9.10 31.38 -14.47
CA GLY A 60 9.02 30.89 -15.84
C GLY A 60 9.41 29.43 -15.95
N GLU A 61 9.26 28.91 -17.17
CA GLU A 61 9.47 27.48 -17.49
C GLU A 61 10.88 26.97 -17.15
N SER A 62 11.90 27.82 -17.19
CA SER A 62 13.28 27.41 -16.84
C SER A 62 13.40 27.04 -15.35
N GLU A 63 12.81 27.83 -14.44
CA GLU A 63 12.84 27.52 -13.01
C GLU A 63 12.04 26.26 -12.70
N LEU A 64 10.91 26.07 -13.38
CA LEU A 64 10.08 24.86 -13.26
C LEU A 64 10.81 23.64 -13.78
N SER A 65 11.50 23.74 -14.92
CA SER A 65 12.31 22.65 -15.46
C SER A 65 13.44 22.22 -14.50
N HIS A 66 14.15 23.19 -13.91
CA HIS A 66 15.16 22.89 -12.89
C HIS A 66 14.57 22.24 -11.62
N PHE A 67 13.34 22.59 -11.27
CA PHE A 67 12.64 21.91 -10.17
C PHE A 67 12.37 20.45 -10.54
N VAL A 68 11.83 20.19 -11.72
CA VAL A 68 11.57 18.81 -12.21
C VAL A 68 12.86 17.98 -12.25
N GLU A 69 13.96 18.52 -12.75
CA GLU A 69 15.25 17.84 -12.73
C GLU A 69 15.65 17.41 -11.31
N ARG A 70 15.49 18.32 -10.32
CA ARG A 70 15.79 18.02 -8.92
C ARG A 70 14.88 16.94 -8.31
N LEU A 71 13.62 16.88 -8.71
CA LEU A 71 12.72 15.80 -8.28
C LEU A 71 13.22 14.44 -8.78
N CYS A 72 13.80 14.40 -9.98
CA CYS A 72 14.24 13.18 -10.65
C CYS A 72 15.63 12.69 -10.19
N LEU A 73 16.53 13.59 -9.78
CA LEU A 73 17.93 13.29 -9.43
C LEU A 73 18.07 12.18 -8.37
N PRO A 74 17.36 12.20 -7.22
CA PRO A 74 17.50 11.15 -6.20
C PRO A 74 17.04 9.77 -6.68
N LEU A 75 16.20 9.75 -7.71
CA LEU A 75 15.70 8.51 -8.30
C LEU A 75 16.68 7.90 -9.32
N GLY A 76 17.74 8.63 -9.70
CA GLY A 76 18.61 8.26 -10.80
C GLY A 76 17.85 8.17 -12.14
N ARG A 77 16.75 8.93 -12.28
CA ARG A 77 15.87 8.93 -13.45
C ARG A 77 15.82 10.33 -14.06
N ARG A 78 15.35 10.42 -15.27
CA ARG A 78 15.11 11.68 -15.98
C ARG A 78 13.75 11.62 -16.67
N VAL A 79 13.20 12.78 -16.94
CA VAL A 79 12.03 12.97 -17.77
C VAL A 79 12.45 13.90 -18.92
N ASP A 80 12.14 13.52 -20.16
CA ASP A 80 12.51 14.24 -21.36
C ASP A 80 11.49 14.00 -22.49
N ALA A 81 11.75 14.55 -23.69
CA ALA A 81 10.84 14.40 -24.82
C ALA A 81 10.60 12.95 -25.27
N ALA A 82 11.56 12.03 -25.02
CA ALA A 82 11.42 10.62 -25.35
C ALA A 82 10.59 9.88 -24.29
N GLN A 83 10.65 10.34 -23.04
CA GLN A 83 9.85 9.85 -21.93
C GLN A 83 9.24 11.04 -21.17
N PRO A 84 8.12 11.58 -21.66
CA PRO A 84 7.59 12.88 -21.21
C PRO A 84 6.81 12.81 -19.91
N TYR A 85 6.80 11.71 -19.20
CA TYR A 85 6.15 11.58 -17.88
C TYR A 85 6.93 10.67 -16.95
N LEU A 86 6.79 10.92 -15.64
CA LEU A 86 7.47 10.16 -14.60
C LEU A 86 6.69 10.19 -13.30
N ASP A 87 6.54 9.02 -12.70
CA ASP A 87 6.12 8.86 -11.32
C ASP A 87 7.33 8.72 -10.41
N GLY A 88 7.31 9.42 -9.29
CA GLY A 88 8.39 9.37 -8.32
C GLY A 88 7.93 9.62 -6.90
N ARG A 89 8.93 9.60 -6.01
CA ARG A 89 8.71 9.87 -4.59
C ARG A 89 9.79 10.82 -4.09
N LEU A 90 9.37 11.80 -3.32
CA LEU A 90 10.26 12.69 -2.59
C LEU A 90 10.87 11.95 -1.38
N VAL A 91 11.93 12.52 -0.82
CA VAL A 91 12.62 11.93 0.34
C VAL A 91 11.77 11.87 1.61
N ASP A 92 10.76 12.74 1.74
CA ASP A 92 9.78 12.70 2.82
C ASP A 92 8.70 11.60 2.64
N GLY A 93 8.71 10.93 1.47
CA GLY A 93 7.74 9.91 1.09
C GLY A 93 6.54 10.44 0.30
N SER A 94 6.44 11.75 0.04
CA SER A 94 5.43 12.33 -0.83
C SER A 94 5.57 11.77 -2.24
N ARG A 95 4.46 11.46 -2.90
CA ARG A 95 4.46 10.98 -4.29
C ARG A 95 4.36 12.16 -5.23
N PHE A 96 5.06 12.11 -6.35
CA PHE A 96 4.89 13.09 -7.40
C PHE A 96 4.72 12.43 -8.77
N HIS A 97 3.99 13.12 -9.63
CA HIS A 97 3.85 12.81 -11.04
C HIS A 97 4.23 14.03 -11.85
N VAL A 98 5.05 13.86 -12.88
CA VAL A 98 5.47 14.91 -13.81
C VAL A 98 5.00 14.55 -15.20
N VAL A 99 4.50 15.53 -15.96
CA VAL A 99 4.22 15.41 -17.40
C VAL A 99 4.81 16.60 -18.12
N LEU A 100 5.55 16.34 -19.19
CA LEU A 100 6.18 17.36 -20.03
C LEU A 100 5.41 17.56 -21.35
N PRO A 101 5.60 18.72 -22.02
CA PRO A 101 5.25 18.88 -23.43
C PRO A 101 5.97 17.84 -24.32
N PRO A 102 5.37 17.38 -25.44
CA PRO A 102 4.07 17.84 -25.98
C PRO A 102 2.84 17.14 -25.40
N VAL A 103 3.02 16.16 -24.50
CA VAL A 103 1.90 15.44 -23.87
C VAL A 103 1.07 16.38 -22.99
N ALA A 104 1.74 17.23 -22.22
CA ALA A 104 1.12 18.36 -21.53
C ALA A 104 1.11 19.59 -22.44
N SER A 105 -0.02 19.88 -23.09
CA SER A 105 -0.15 20.97 -24.07
C SER A 105 0.07 22.35 -23.49
N ASP A 106 -0.24 22.55 -22.23
CA ASP A 106 -0.26 23.84 -21.55
C ASP A 106 1.00 24.11 -20.71
N GLY A 107 2.09 23.36 -20.94
CA GLY A 107 3.34 23.48 -20.21
C GLY A 107 3.63 22.29 -19.31
N VAL A 108 4.66 22.40 -18.47
CA VAL A 108 5.07 21.34 -17.54
C VAL A 108 4.03 21.21 -16.42
N LEU A 109 3.57 19.97 -16.18
CA LEU A 109 2.65 19.67 -15.08
C LEU A 109 3.38 18.87 -13.99
N VAL A 110 3.19 19.27 -12.72
CA VAL A 110 3.69 18.50 -11.58
C VAL A 110 2.57 18.35 -10.55
N SER A 111 2.22 17.12 -10.25
CA SER A 111 1.25 16.79 -9.20
C SER A 111 1.99 16.14 -8.04
N ILE A 112 1.91 16.72 -6.85
CA ILE A 112 2.52 16.18 -5.64
C ILE A 112 1.44 15.86 -4.64
N ARG A 113 1.34 14.55 -4.27
CA ARG A 113 0.53 14.12 -3.13
C ARG A 113 1.41 13.97 -1.92
N LYS A 114 1.18 14.79 -0.91
CA LYS A 114 1.97 14.79 0.32
C LYS A 114 1.91 13.44 1.04
N ALA A 115 3.07 12.98 1.51
CA ALA A 115 3.10 11.95 2.51
C ALA A 115 2.40 12.49 3.76
N ARG A 116 1.23 11.98 4.07
CA ARG A 116 0.64 12.28 5.36
C ARG A 116 1.50 11.59 6.42
N ALA A 117 2.09 12.36 7.34
CA ALA A 117 2.33 11.86 8.68
C ALA A 117 0.94 11.62 9.28
N ALA A 118 0.30 10.54 8.86
CA ALA A 118 -0.95 10.14 9.48
C ALA A 118 -0.58 9.86 10.93
N VAL A 119 -1.12 10.65 11.86
CA VAL A 119 -1.45 10.10 13.19
C VAL A 119 -2.42 8.98 12.84
N ALA A 120 -1.85 7.80 12.59
CA ALA A 120 -2.60 6.69 12.08
C ALA A 120 -3.58 6.31 13.19
N ALA A 121 -4.88 6.37 12.87
CA ALA A 121 -5.94 6.08 13.83
C ALA A 121 -5.57 4.82 14.63
N PRO A 122 -5.68 4.82 15.96
CA PRO A 122 -5.39 3.66 16.78
C PRO A 122 -6.32 2.50 16.41
N LEU A 123 -5.94 1.28 16.76
CA LEU A 123 -6.74 0.09 16.43
C LEU A 123 -8.16 0.21 17.01
N GLU A 124 -8.30 0.87 18.15
CA GLU A 124 -9.57 1.14 18.85
C GLU A 124 -10.56 1.98 18.03
N ALA A 125 -10.05 2.78 17.10
CA ALA A 125 -10.91 3.58 16.22
C ALA A 125 -11.66 2.73 15.18
N PHE A 126 -11.23 1.49 14.92
CA PHE A 126 -11.78 0.65 13.86
C PHE A 126 -13.02 -0.15 14.27
N GLY A 127 -13.41 -0.19 15.54
CA GLY A 127 -14.62 -0.93 15.95
C GLY A 127 -14.84 -0.93 17.46
N PRO A 128 -15.90 -1.61 17.91
CA PRO A 128 -16.16 -1.81 19.31
C PRO A 128 -15.09 -2.70 19.97
N PRO A 129 -14.96 -2.66 21.32
CA PRO A 129 -13.90 -3.37 22.04
C PRO A 129 -13.75 -4.86 21.68
N GLN A 130 -14.85 -5.57 21.47
CA GLN A 130 -14.84 -6.98 21.10
C GLN A 130 -14.20 -7.22 19.71
N VAL A 131 -14.43 -6.33 18.75
CA VAL A 131 -13.81 -6.41 17.41
C VAL A 131 -12.31 -6.15 17.51
N VAL A 132 -11.91 -5.14 18.27
CA VAL A 132 -10.48 -4.82 18.50
C VAL A 132 -9.77 -5.98 19.19
N GLN A 133 -10.39 -6.55 20.22
CA GLN A 133 -9.85 -7.72 20.90
C GLN A 133 -9.72 -8.90 19.96
N TRP A 134 -10.76 -9.18 19.17
CA TRP A 134 -10.72 -10.27 18.18
C TRP A 134 -9.58 -10.10 17.19
N LEU A 135 -9.38 -8.89 16.66
CA LEU A 135 -8.30 -8.59 15.72
C LEU A 135 -6.91 -8.84 16.33
N ARG A 136 -6.68 -8.39 17.57
CA ARG A 136 -5.43 -8.64 18.29
C ARG A 136 -5.18 -10.14 18.50
N GLU A 137 -6.20 -10.85 18.99
CA GLU A 137 -6.08 -12.29 19.22
C GLU A 137 -5.92 -13.08 17.93
N ALA A 138 -6.57 -12.67 16.83
CA ALA A 138 -6.38 -13.29 15.52
C ALA A 138 -4.94 -13.18 15.03
N VAL A 139 -4.30 -12.02 15.19
CA VAL A 139 -2.89 -11.81 14.86
C VAL A 139 -1.99 -12.68 15.76
N ARG A 140 -2.21 -12.69 17.09
CA ARG A 140 -1.44 -13.50 18.04
C ARG A 140 -1.62 -15.00 17.82
N ALA A 141 -2.83 -15.41 17.43
CA ALA A 141 -3.16 -16.79 17.08
C ALA A 141 -2.64 -17.23 15.70
N ARG A 142 -1.82 -16.39 15.05
CA ARG A 142 -1.25 -16.65 13.71
C ARG A 142 -2.31 -16.91 12.63
N ARG A 143 -3.45 -16.20 12.71
CA ARG A 143 -4.46 -16.28 11.66
C ARG A 143 -4.01 -15.47 10.44
N ASN A 144 -4.11 -16.05 9.26
CA ASN A 144 -3.92 -15.32 8.01
C ASN A 144 -5.14 -14.44 7.74
N LEU A 145 -4.96 -13.13 7.70
CA LEU A 145 -6.05 -12.17 7.56
C LEU A 145 -5.93 -11.40 6.24
N LEU A 146 -7.05 -11.25 5.55
CA LEU A 146 -7.17 -10.40 4.39
C LEU A 146 -8.04 -9.19 4.74
N VAL A 147 -7.44 -7.99 4.79
CA VAL A 147 -8.14 -6.73 5.02
C VAL A 147 -8.65 -6.19 3.69
N VAL A 148 -9.95 -6.00 3.58
CA VAL A 148 -10.58 -5.58 2.33
C VAL A 148 -11.39 -4.31 2.49
N GLY A 149 -11.55 -3.54 1.41
CA GLY A 149 -12.30 -2.29 1.42
C GLY A 149 -12.01 -1.46 0.16
N ALA A 150 -12.81 -0.42 -0.06
CA ALA A 150 -12.62 0.55 -1.13
C ALA A 150 -11.32 1.38 -0.95
N THR A 151 -10.96 2.16 -1.96
CA THR A 151 -9.89 3.16 -1.85
C THR A 151 -10.23 4.16 -0.75
N GLY A 152 -9.24 4.51 0.10
CA GLY A 152 -9.45 5.42 1.22
C GLY A 152 -10.25 4.87 2.41
N ALA A 153 -10.68 3.59 2.37
CA ALA A 153 -11.42 2.95 3.47
C ALA A 153 -10.60 2.77 4.76
N GLY A 154 -9.26 2.82 4.68
CA GLY A 154 -8.37 2.66 5.83
C GLY A 154 -7.70 1.29 5.92
N LYS A 155 -7.68 0.49 4.84
CA LYS A 155 -7.03 -0.83 4.77
C LYS A 155 -5.57 -0.80 5.26
N THR A 156 -4.76 0.07 4.66
CA THR A 156 -3.33 0.22 4.99
C THR A 156 -3.13 0.66 6.44
N THR A 157 -4.00 1.55 6.95
CA THR A 157 -3.94 1.99 8.34
C THR A 157 -4.28 0.84 9.30
N LEU A 158 -5.35 0.09 9.03
CA LEU A 158 -5.70 -1.08 9.85
C LEU A 158 -4.59 -2.14 9.76
N LEU A 159 -4.07 -2.41 8.58
CA LEU A 159 -2.99 -3.37 8.39
C LEU A 159 -1.75 -2.99 9.23
N ALA A 160 -1.35 -1.71 9.25
CA ALA A 160 -0.26 -1.24 10.09
C ALA A 160 -0.52 -1.50 11.58
N ARG A 161 -1.75 -1.22 12.07
CA ARG A 161 -2.14 -1.51 13.46
C ARG A 161 -2.16 -3.01 13.78
N LEU A 162 -2.50 -3.85 12.81
CA LEU A 162 -2.42 -5.32 12.99
C LEU A 162 -0.98 -5.80 13.07
N VAL A 163 -0.06 -5.23 12.28
CA VAL A 163 1.37 -5.54 12.38
C VAL A 163 1.94 -5.16 13.74
N GLU A 164 1.48 -4.07 14.35
CA GLU A 164 1.90 -3.66 15.71
C GLU A 164 1.41 -4.61 16.81
N ALA A 165 0.40 -5.44 16.52
CA ALA A 165 -0.07 -6.48 17.43
C ALA A 165 0.69 -7.81 17.31
N VAL A 166 1.61 -7.93 16.33
CA VAL A 166 2.52 -9.08 16.20
C VAL A 166 3.50 -9.08 17.37
N PRO A 167 3.85 -10.24 17.96
CA PRO A 167 4.89 -10.34 18.99
C PRO A 167 6.21 -9.73 18.55
N GLU A 168 6.89 -9.01 19.44
CA GLU A 168 8.10 -8.22 19.13
C GLU A 168 9.30 -9.08 18.71
N ASP A 169 9.33 -10.35 19.11
CA ASP A 169 10.34 -11.34 18.76
C ASP A 169 10.17 -11.94 17.37
N GLU A 170 9.03 -11.69 16.72
CA GLU A 170 8.75 -12.19 15.37
C GLU A 170 9.27 -11.23 14.29
N ARG A 171 9.86 -11.80 13.24
CA ARG A 171 10.36 -11.06 12.09
C ARG A 171 9.26 -10.86 11.05
N VAL A 172 8.90 -9.61 10.79
CA VAL A 172 7.86 -9.21 9.84
C VAL A 172 8.50 -8.69 8.55
N LEU A 173 8.21 -9.31 7.42
CA LEU A 173 8.57 -8.78 6.10
C LEU A 173 7.35 -8.17 5.43
N VAL A 174 7.46 -6.90 5.11
CA VAL A 174 6.42 -6.12 4.42
C VAL A 174 6.82 -5.97 2.96
N VAL A 175 5.93 -6.37 2.05
CA VAL A 175 6.13 -6.25 0.60
C VAL A 175 5.07 -5.30 0.04
N GLU A 176 5.51 -4.23 -0.61
CA GLU A 176 4.64 -3.18 -1.15
C GLU A 176 5.12 -2.73 -2.53
N GLU A 177 4.21 -2.29 -3.38
CA GLU A 177 4.55 -1.61 -4.62
C GLU A 177 5.28 -0.29 -4.33
N SER A 178 4.83 0.40 -3.29
CA SER A 178 5.34 1.67 -2.82
C SER A 178 5.14 1.73 -1.31
N ARG A 179 6.20 1.98 -0.55
CA ARG A 179 6.22 1.90 0.91
C ARG A 179 5.26 2.90 1.56
N GLU A 180 4.15 2.40 2.07
CA GLU A 180 3.13 3.15 2.83
C GLU A 180 3.06 2.70 4.29
N LEU A 181 3.28 1.41 4.54
CA LEU A 181 3.23 0.83 5.88
C LEU A 181 4.45 1.22 6.71
N ARG A 182 4.19 1.84 7.84
CA ARG A 182 5.22 2.20 8.84
C ARG A 182 4.71 1.81 10.23
N PRO A 183 4.55 0.51 10.50
CA PRO A 183 4.10 0.05 11.82
C PRO A 183 5.20 0.26 12.86
N ALA A 184 4.79 0.61 14.08
CA ALA A 184 5.69 0.71 15.24
C ALA A 184 5.95 -0.71 15.79
N HIS A 185 6.83 -1.46 15.13
CA HIS A 185 7.24 -2.80 15.52
C HIS A 185 8.77 -2.92 15.36
N PRO A 186 9.52 -3.49 16.32
CA PRO A 186 10.98 -3.45 16.35
C PRO A 186 11.63 -4.22 15.20
N HIS A 187 11.00 -5.27 14.67
CA HIS A 187 11.61 -6.15 13.68
C HIS A 187 10.80 -6.19 12.37
N VAL A 188 10.64 -5.04 11.72
CA VAL A 188 10.01 -4.91 10.40
C VAL A 188 11.04 -4.64 9.33
N ILE A 189 11.03 -5.44 8.28
CA ILE A 189 11.80 -5.25 7.05
C ILE A 189 10.84 -4.94 5.92
N ALA A 190 11.03 -3.82 5.24
CA ALA A 190 10.23 -3.42 4.10
C ALA A 190 10.97 -3.69 2.79
N LEU A 191 10.27 -4.32 1.86
CA LEU A 191 10.69 -4.54 0.47
C LEU A 191 9.75 -3.74 -0.44
N GLU A 192 10.31 -2.90 -1.28
CA GLU A 192 9.56 -2.01 -2.16
C GLU A 192 9.76 -2.39 -3.62
N GLY A 193 8.66 -2.43 -4.38
CA GLY A 193 8.67 -2.65 -5.81
C GLY A 193 9.40 -1.52 -6.53
N ARG A 194 9.92 -1.83 -7.71
CA ARG A 194 10.55 -0.83 -8.56
C ARG A 194 9.95 -0.91 -9.96
N PRO A 195 9.37 0.18 -10.48
CA PRO A 195 8.94 0.24 -11.87
C PRO A 195 10.16 0.12 -12.81
N PRO A 196 9.96 -0.29 -14.05
CA PRO A 196 11.03 -0.33 -15.02
C PRO A 196 11.68 1.04 -15.22
N SER A 197 12.97 1.05 -15.49
CA SER A 197 13.70 2.23 -15.97
C SER A 197 13.21 2.62 -17.37
N PRO A 198 13.54 3.83 -17.89
CA PRO A 198 13.13 4.28 -19.21
C PRO A 198 13.47 3.34 -20.36
N ASP A 199 14.57 2.60 -20.23
CA ASP A 199 15.00 1.56 -21.15
C ASP A 199 14.24 0.23 -21.00
N GLY A 200 13.23 0.17 -20.14
CA GLY A 200 12.42 -1.01 -19.86
C GLY A 200 13.08 -2.01 -18.91
N THR A 201 14.29 -1.72 -18.41
CA THR A 201 15.04 -2.65 -17.55
C THR A 201 14.84 -2.36 -16.06
N GLY A 202 15.31 -3.27 -15.21
CA GLY A 202 15.43 -3.06 -13.77
C GLY A 202 14.11 -3.06 -12.99
N ALA A 203 12.99 -3.45 -13.59
CA ALA A 203 11.72 -3.63 -12.87
C ALA A 203 11.85 -4.71 -11.78
N VAL A 204 11.25 -4.44 -10.61
CA VAL A 204 11.14 -5.43 -9.52
C VAL A 204 9.68 -5.51 -9.11
N SER A 205 9.00 -6.58 -9.50
CA SER A 205 7.58 -6.80 -9.23
C SER A 205 7.35 -7.28 -7.78
N LEU A 206 6.13 -7.10 -7.26
CA LEU A 206 5.71 -7.66 -5.97
C LEU A 206 5.89 -9.18 -5.93
N ARG A 207 5.62 -9.85 -7.05
CA ARG A 207 5.82 -11.29 -7.21
C ARG A 207 7.28 -11.70 -6.99
N ALA A 208 8.22 -10.95 -7.59
CA ALA A 208 9.64 -11.18 -7.39
C ALA A 208 10.06 -10.94 -5.94
N LEU A 209 9.54 -9.89 -5.31
CA LEU A 209 9.83 -9.56 -3.91
C LEU A 209 9.28 -10.60 -2.93
N LEU A 210 8.07 -11.12 -3.13
CA LEU A 210 7.52 -12.20 -2.30
C LEU A 210 8.42 -13.43 -2.33
N LYS A 211 8.93 -13.83 -3.51
CA LYS A 211 9.87 -14.95 -3.64
C LYS A 211 11.19 -14.69 -2.90
N GLN A 212 11.68 -13.45 -2.85
CA GLN A 212 12.86 -13.11 -2.08
C GLN A 212 12.55 -13.11 -0.57
N ALA A 213 11.40 -12.54 -0.17
CA ALA A 213 10.97 -12.49 1.21
C ALA A 213 10.95 -13.88 1.87
N LEU A 214 10.47 -14.91 1.17
CA LEU A 214 10.46 -16.29 1.64
C LEU A 214 11.85 -16.86 1.97
N ARG A 215 12.93 -16.27 1.40
CA ARG A 215 14.32 -16.67 1.67
C ARG A 215 14.99 -15.86 2.79
N MET A 216 14.26 -14.87 3.34
CA MET A 216 14.79 -13.96 4.35
C MET A 216 14.38 -14.34 5.78
N ARG A 217 13.93 -15.56 5.99
CA ARG A 217 13.46 -16.11 7.28
C ARG A 217 12.34 -15.25 7.88
N PRO A 218 11.23 -15.04 7.19
CA PRO A 218 10.09 -14.33 7.75
C PRO A 218 9.35 -15.20 8.76
N ASP A 219 8.96 -14.63 9.91
CA ASP A 219 7.95 -15.23 10.78
C ASP A 219 6.56 -14.83 10.33
N ARG A 220 6.43 -13.64 9.72
CA ARG A 220 5.20 -13.10 9.11
C ARG A 220 5.50 -12.45 7.78
N LEU A 221 4.61 -12.63 6.81
CA LEU A 221 4.59 -11.88 5.56
C LEU A 221 3.41 -10.92 5.55
N VAL A 222 3.66 -9.70 5.10
CA VAL A 222 2.64 -8.66 4.95
C VAL A 222 2.69 -8.14 3.52
N LEU A 223 1.60 -8.32 2.78
CA LEU A 223 1.44 -7.75 1.45
C LEU A 223 0.59 -6.49 1.55
N GLY A 224 1.20 -5.33 1.25
CA GLY A 224 0.54 -4.04 1.37
C GLY A 224 -0.74 -3.95 0.56
N GLU A 225 -0.74 -4.37 -0.69
CA GLU A 225 -1.94 -4.52 -1.51
C GLU A 225 -1.74 -5.60 -2.59
N CYS A 226 -2.75 -6.45 -2.73
CA CYS A 226 -2.83 -7.47 -3.76
C CYS A 226 -3.66 -6.93 -4.94
N ARG A 227 -3.04 -6.79 -6.13
CA ARG A 227 -3.65 -6.20 -7.33
C ARG A 227 -3.54 -7.07 -8.58
N GLY A 228 -2.62 -8.03 -8.58
CA GLY A 228 -2.27 -8.81 -9.76
C GLY A 228 -1.84 -10.24 -9.44
N GLU A 229 -0.91 -10.72 -10.24
CA GLU A 229 -0.38 -12.09 -10.22
C GLU A 229 0.24 -12.52 -8.89
N GLU A 230 0.69 -11.56 -8.08
CA GLU A 230 1.26 -11.82 -6.74
C GLU A 230 0.27 -12.48 -5.78
N ALA A 231 -1.03 -12.45 -6.08
CA ALA A 231 -2.06 -13.17 -5.34
C ALA A 231 -1.77 -14.67 -5.25
N TYR A 232 -1.27 -15.25 -6.33
CA TYR A 232 -0.87 -16.66 -6.38
C TYR A 232 0.32 -16.95 -5.45
N ASP A 233 1.36 -16.13 -5.54
CA ASP A 233 2.56 -16.30 -4.70
C ASP A 233 2.25 -16.02 -3.23
N LEU A 234 1.31 -15.10 -2.94
CA LEU A 234 0.80 -14.91 -1.58
C LEU A 234 0.12 -16.17 -1.05
N LEU A 235 -0.79 -16.78 -1.81
CA LEU A 235 -1.46 -18.02 -1.39
C LEU A 235 -0.47 -19.16 -1.16
N LEU A 236 0.55 -19.29 -2.01
CA LEU A 236 1.63 -20.26 -1.81
C LEU A 236 2.38 -20.00 -0.49
N ALA A 237 2.71 -18.74 -0.21
CA ALA A 237 3.40 -18.34 1.02
C ALA A 237 2.54 -18.66 2.25
N LEU A 238 1.25 -18.33 2.22
CA LEU A 238 0.30 -18.59 3.30
C LEU A 238 0.13 -20.10 3.58
N GLY A 239 0.20 -20.93 2.54
CA GLY A 239 0.07 -22.38 2.63
C GLY A 239 1.37 -23.11 2.97
N SER A 240 2.54 -22.44 2.97
CA SER A 240 3.87 -23.05 3.12
C SER A 240 4.55 -22.78 4.46
N GLY A 241 3.78 -22.65 5.54
CA GLY A 241 4.33 -22.54 6.90
C GLY A 241 4.50 -21.09 7.42
N HIS A 242 4.06 -20.08 6.66
CA HIS A 242 4.11 -18.66 7.07
C HIS A 242 2.76 -18.21 7.65
N ALA A 243 2.22 -19.00 8.60
CA ALA A 243 0.96 -18.68 9.28
C ALA A 243 1.03 -17.35 10.03
N GLY A 244 -0.10 -16.62 10.02
CA GLY A 244 -0.20 -15.28 10.63
C GLY A 244 0.21 -14.15 9.71
N SER A 245 0.30 -14.42 8.42
CA SER A 245 0.56 -13.41 7.41
C SER A 245 -0.69 -12.58 7.10
N LEU A 246 -0.48 -11.36 6.64
CA LEU A 246 -1.52 -10.37 6.44
C LEU A 246 -1.46 -9.80 5.02
N GLY A 247 -2.59 -9.39 4.49
CA GLY A 247 -2.61 -8.71 3.20
C GLY A 247 -3.80 -7.79 3.05
N THR A 248 -3.77 -6.89 2.04
CA THR A 248 -4.95 -6.13 1.67
C THR A 248 -5.39 -6.43 0.24
N LEU A 249 -6.68 -6.27 0.01
CA LEU A 249 -7.30 -6.41 -1.31
C LEU A 249 -8.40 -5.37 -1.46
N HIS A 250 -8.57 -4.84 -2.67
CA HIS A 250 -9.68 -3.94 -2.97
C HIS A 250 -10.96 -4.74 -3.22
N ALA A 251 -11.96 -4.60 -2.36
CA ALA A 251 -13.28 -5.21 -2.52
C ALA A 251 -14.31 -4.50 -1.63
N ASN A 252 -15.61 -4.62 -1.98
CA ASN A 252 -16.71 -4.00 -1.24
C ASN A 252 -17.39 -4.95 -0.25
N GLY A 253 -16.73 -6.03 0.12
CA GLY A 253 -17.20 -7.04 1.09
C GLY A 253 -16.47 -8.36 0.92
N ALA A 254 -16.69 -9.28 1.87
CA ALA A 254 -15.95 -10.55 1.92
C ALA A 254 -16.21 -11.46 0.71
N ARG A 255 -17.46 -11.52 0.23
CA ARG A 255 -17.80 -12.36 -0.94
C ARG A 255 -17.15 -11.88 -2.23
N GLU A 256 -17.09 -10.57 -2.43
CA GLU A 256 -16.41 -9.97 -3.59
C GLU A 256 -14.90 -10.20 -3.48
N ALA A 257 -14.33 -10.05 -2.29
CA ALA A 257 -12.91 -10.30 -2.02
C ALA A 257 -12.49 -11.70 -2.41
N LEU A 258 -13.26 -12.73 -2.06
CA LEU A 258 -12.97 -14.12 -2.43
C LEU A 258 -12.96 -14.33 -3.94
N ARG A 259 -13.95 -13.79 -4.66
CA ARG A 259 -14.00 -13.87 -6.12
C ARG A 259 -12.82 -13.15 -6.77
N ARG A 260 -12.45 -11.99 -6.24
CA ARG A 260 -11.34 -11.21 -6.76
C ARG A 260 -10.00 -11.89 -6.49
N LEU A 261 -9.81 -12.43 -5.28
CA LEU A 261 -8.62 -13.21 -4.95
C LEU A 261 -8.46 -14.42 -5.86
N GLU A 262 -9.55 -15.15 -6.12
CA GLU A 262 -9.59 -16.28 -7.06
C GLU A 262 -9.16 -15.84 -8.47
N ALA A 263 -9.75 -14.74 -8.98
CA ALA A 263 -9.42 -14.23 -10.31
C ALA A 263 -7.94 -13.80 -10.42
N LEU A 264 -7.41 -13.08 -9.42
CA LEU A 264 -6.02 -12.65 -9.38
C LEU A 264 -5.05 -13.85 -9.25
N ALA A 265 -5.40 -14.84 -8.44
CA ALA A 265 -4.59 -16.04 -8.29
C ALA A 265 -4.56 -16.87 -9.59
N LEU A 266 -5.66 -16.91 -10.34
CA LEU A 266 -5.70 -17.54 -11.67
C LEU A 266 -4.74 -16.86 -12.65
N LEU A 267 -4.66 -15.53 -12.65
CA LEU A 267 -3.69 -14.79 -13.47
C LEU A 267 -2.25 -15.20 -13.12
N GLY A 268 -1.93 -15.30 -11.84
CA GLY A 268 -0.59 -15.66 -11.37
C GLY A 268 -0.22 -17.13 -11.56
N ALA A 269 -1.20 -18.03 -11.57
CA ALA A 269 -1.01 -19.46 -11.78
C ALA A 269 -0.66 -19.81 -13.23
N GLY A 270 -1.00 -18.93 -14.18
CA GLY A 270 -0.81 -19.19 -15.62
C GLY A 270 -1.79 -20.23 -16.18
N ASN A 271 -1.53 -20.64 -17.41
CA ASN A 271 -2.38 -21.60 -18.12
C ASN A 271 -2.26 -22.98 -17.49
N GLY A 272 -3.28 -23.43 -16.76
CA GLY A 272 -3.39 -24.83 -16.35
C GLY A 272 -3.72 -25.10 -14.88
N ALA A 273 -3.81 -24.12 -14.01
CA ALA A 273 -4.25 -24.36 -12.63
C ALA A 273 -5.79 -24.53 -12.60
N PRO A 274 -6.32 -25.68 -12.16
CA PRO A 274 -7.76 -25.85 -12.00
C PRO A 274 -8.29 -24.87 -10.95
N VAL A 275 -9.41 -24.20 -11.24
CA VAL A 275 -10.07 -23.29 -10.31
C VAL A 275 -10.39 -23.93 -8.97
N THR A 276 -10.72 -25.24 -8.99
CA THR A 276 -11.01 -26.01 -7.78
C THR A 276 -9.79 -26.09 -6.86
N VAL A 277 -8.59 -26.30 -7.39
CA VAL A 277 -7.34 -26.34 -6.60
C VAL A 277 -7.05 -24.98 -5.98
N LEU A 278 -7.25 -23.90 -6.73
CA LEU A 278 -7.07 -22.55 -6.18
C LEU A 278 -8.06 -22.23 -5.06
N ARG A 279 -9.30 -22.68 -5.19
CA ARG A 279 -10.31 -22.55 -4.12
C ARG A 279 -9.92 -23.33 -2.88
N GLU A 280 -9.39 -24.55 -3.03
CA GLU A 280 -8.87 -25.34 -1.92
C GLU A 280 -7.73 -24.59 -1.22
N TRP A 281 -6.79 -24.02 -1.97
CA TRP A 281 -5.71 -23.22 -1.38
C TRP A 281 -6.22 -21.97 -0.68
N ILE A 282 -7.18 -21.24 -1.25
CA ILE A 282 -7.81 -20.09 -0.58
C ILE A 282 -8.46 -20.55 0.74
N ALA A 283 -9.22 -21.67 0.71
CA ALA A 283 -9.91 -22.19 1.87
C ALA A 283 -8.95 -22.61 3.00
N GLN A 284 -7.77 -23.12 2.65
CA GLN A 284 -6.74 -23.57 3.59
C GLN A 284 -5.85 -22.42 4.08
N SER A 285 -5.58 -21.46 3.21
CA SER A 285 -4.59 -20.40 3.47
C SER A 285 -5.18 -19.15 4.10
N VAL A 286 -6.40 -18.74 3.73
CA VAL A 286 -7.05 -17.54 4.27
C VAL A 286 -7.98 -17.93 5.40
N HIS A 287 -7.69 -17.49 6.63
CA HIS A 287 -8.51 -17.82 7.78
C HIS A 287 -9.68 -16.88 7.98
N ALA A 288 -9.49 -15.58 7.73
CA ALA A 288 -10.57 -14.60 7.84
C ALA A 288 -10.39 -13.40 6.91
N ILE A 289 -11.50 -12.80 6.55
CA ILE A 289 -11.60 -11.55 5.82
C ILE A 289 -12.19 -10.49 6.72
N VAL A 290 -11.52 -9.33 6.77
CA VAL A 290 -11.91 -8.17 7.56
C VAL A 290 -12.27 -7.03 6.60
N PHE A 291 -13.55 -6.72 6.48
CA PHE A 291 -14.04 -5.64 5.63
C PHE A 291 -14.08 -4.31 6.38
N VAL A 292 -13.39 -3.32 5.85
CA VAL A 292 -13.32 -1.95 6.35
C VAL A 292 -14.01 -0.99 5.39
N ALA A 293 -14.85 -0.12 5.91
CA ALA A 293 -15.46 0.95 5.12
C ALA A 293 -15.41 2.28 5.85
N ARG A 294 -15.33 3.36 5.08
CA ARG A 294 -15.51 4.73 5.56
C ARG A 294 -16.98 5.13 5.41
N ARG A 295 -17.59 5.59 6.50
CA ARG A 295 -18.94 6.18 6.54
C ARG A 295 -18.91 7.45 7.40
N GLU A 296 -20.06 8.02 7.71
CA GLU A 296 -20.18 9.22 8.56
C GLU A 296 -19.53 9.05 9.94
N ASP A 297 -19.62 7.87 10.54
CA ASP A 297 -19.00 7.49 11.81
C ASP A 297 -17.48 7.14 11.69
N GLY A 298 -16.87 7.41 10.54
CA GLY A 298 -15.46 7.21 10.27
C GLY A 298 -15.11 5.91 9.56
N ARG A 299 -13.82 5.52 9.67
CA ARG A 299 -13.28 4.27 9.10
C ARG A 299 -13.41 3.15 10.11
N LYS A 300 -14.26 2.16 9.84
CA LYS A 300 -14.54 1.07 10.77
C LYS A 300 -14.60 -0.28 10.08
N VAL A 301 -14.28 -1.32 10.82
CA VAL A 301 -14.59 -2.71 10.45
C VAL A 301 -16.12 -2.85 10.43
N ARG A 302 -16.63 -3.34 9.32
CA ARG A 302 -18.07 -3.53 9.07
C ARG A 302 -18.47 -4.99 9.05
N GLU A 303 -17.52 -5.85 8.70
CA GLU A 303 -17.75 -7.28 8.60
C GLU A 303 -16.46 -8.03 8.90
N ILE A 304 -16.58 -9.13 9.60
CA ILE A 304 -15.54 -10.15 9.75
C ILE A 304 -16.18 -11.47 9.39
N VAL A 305 -15.59 -12.17 8.41
CA VAL A 305 -16.01 -13.53 8.07
C VAL A 305 -14.85 -14.50 8.23
N GLU A 306 -15.13 -15.68 8.73
CA GLU A 306 -14.18 -16.78 8.83
C GLU A 306 -14.43 -17.76 7.69
N LEU A 307 -13.36 -18.21 7.02
CA LEU A 307 -13.44 -19.28 6.04
C LEU A 307 -13.56 -20.63 6.78
N ARG A 308 -14.50 -21.45 6.35
CA ARG A 308 -14.87 -22.75 6.94
C ARG A 308 -14.56 -23.93 6.00
N GLY A 309 -13.65 -23.73 5.06
CA GLY A 309 -13.30 -24.73 4.08
C GLY A 309 -14.13 -24.63 2.80
N MET A 310 -14.31 -25.75 2.14
CA MET A 310 -15.01 -25.87 0.86
C MET A 310 -16.03 -27.00 0.91
N ASP A 311 -17.17 -26.80 0.25
CA ASP A 311 -18.19 -27.81 0.08
C ASP A 311 -18.65 -27.81 -1.38
N SER A 312 -18.57 -28.97 -2.03
CA SER A 312 -18.98 -29.16 -3.43
C SER A 312 -18.39 -28.12 -4.39
N GLY A 313 -17.09 -27.77 -4.22
CA GLY A 313 -16.39 -26.77 -5.04
C GLY A 313 -16.71 -25.31 -4.71
N VAL A 314 -17.49 -25.05 -3.66
CA VAL A 314 -17.87 -23.71 -3.20
C VAL A 314 -17.22 -23.39 -1.87
N LEU A 315 -16.56 -22.22 -1.79
CA LEU A 315 -15.98 -21.70 -0.55
C LEU A 315 -17.10 -21.43 0.48
N ARG A 316 -16.95 -21.97 1.67
CA ARG A 316 -17.84 -21.76 2.82
C ARG A 316 -17.22 -20.76 3.79
N PHE A 317 -18.02 -19.84 4.24
CA PHE A 317 -17.61 -18.87 5.25
C PHE A 317 -18.75 -18.56 6.22
N ALA A 318 -18.39 -18.20 7.44
CA ALA A 318 -19.31 -17.83 8.51
C ALA A 318 -19.09 -16.39 8.92
N PRO A 319 -20.14 -15.55 9.00
CA PRO A 319 -20.02 -14.21 9.53
C PRO A 319 -19.76 -14.26 11.04
N LEU A 320 -18.65 -13.63 11.47
CA LEU A 320 -18.29 -13.47 12.88
C LEU A 320 -18.74 -12.11 13.42
N PHE A 321 -18.72 -11.07 12.57
CA PHE A 321 -19.16 -9.73 12.91
C PHE A 321 -19.82 -9.07 11.71
N GLY A 322 -20.87 -8.26 11.93
CA GLY A 322 -21.62 -7.59 10.86
C GLY A 322 -22.92 -8.30 10.50
N PRO A 323 -23.44 -8.10 9.27
CA PRO A 323 -24.73 -8.67 8.88
C PRO A 323 -24.74 -10.20 8.93
N GLY A 324 -25.72 -10.76 9.64
CA GLY A 324 -25.91 -12.20 9.79
C GLY A 324 -24.98 -12.86 10.83
N ALA A 325 -24.14 -12.09 11.50
CA ALA A 325 -23.31 -12.60 12.60
C ALA A 325 -24.17 -12.89 13.85
N ARG A 326 -23.72 -13.93 14.57
CA ARG A 326 -24.18 -14.21 15.94
C ARG A 326 -23.14 -13.61 16.90
N ASP A 327 -22.85 -14.25 18.01
CA ASP A 327 -21.82 -13.77 18.94
C ASP A 327 -20.41 -13.91 18.38
N LEU A 328 -19.58 -12.87 18.54
CA LEU A 328 -18.19 -12.85 18.11
C LEU A 328 -17.33 -13.67 19.09
N GLN A 329 -16.98 -14.89 18.70
CA GLN A 329 -16.09 -15.75 19.47
C GLN A 329 -14.63 -15.43 19.20
N LEU A 330 -13.77 -15.52 20.23
CA LEU A 330 -12.33 -15.32 20.06
C LEU A 330 -11.72 -16.42 19.17
N PRO A 331 -10.70 -16.07 18.35
CA PRO A 331 -10.06 -17.02 17.45
C PRO A 331 -9.24 -18.05 18.21
N VAL A 332 -9.33 -19.29 17.79
CA VAL A 332 -8.49 -20.39 18.28
C VAL A 332 -7.15 -20.36 17.58
N LYS A 333 -6.05 -20.69 18.26
CA LYS A 333 -4.72 -20.82 17.64
C LYS A 333 -4.77 -21.78 16.46
N CYS A 334 -4.11 -21.42 15.35
CA CYS A 334 -3.85 -22.40 14.31
C CYS A 334 -2.93 -23.50 14.88
N ALA A 335 -3.23 -24.76 14.58
CA ALA A 335 -2.27 -25.83 14.82
C ALA A 335 -1.03 -25.54 13.96
N THR A 336 0.13 -25.50 14.58
CA THR A 336 1.45 -25.33 13.92
C THR A 336 1.79 -26.55 13.10
#